data_0fee792c852d50cb10492e2f0c72ab90
#
_entry.id   0fee792c852d50cb10492e2f0c72ab90
#
_cell.length_a   1.000
_cell.length_b   1.000
_cell.length_c   1.000
_cell.angle_alpha   90.00
_cell.angle_beta   90.00
_cell.angle_gamma   90.00
#
_symmetry.space_group_name_H-M   'P 1'
#
loop_
_entity.id
_entity.type
_entity.pdbx_description
1 polymer ?
#
loop_
_entity_poly.entity_id
_entity_poly.type
_entity_poly.pdbx_seq_one_letter_code
_entity_poly.pdbx_strand_id
1 'polypeptide(L)'
;MELWDKIADDSPLTLRDHICIRPSMYIGHLGDGSTYESGLYVMLKNILNNSVDEFRLNGKNRIEVVIDDGRVATIRDYGRGIPLEKLIYYACKSNWYEKKDSEEFKKSIDPNGLGLKIVNALSLRFELQSFQGGSTRKIIFERGMLISDITEKTQVDDGTLVSFEPDIQFFGNYRFHKDIVQNILHHIAYMNVGLRIDYMGQHICSHHGVKDLLEARLTSEKFYPIVHLQSKGIEIAFTHIDDDEDTCYSFVNGHETSSGGTHLEAFKYYLTRTIHFFYDRFKPADVFPGIVAAVSIQIQDPVFESQTKIKLGSTLMAPDGISIKQFIGDFIKEEVYHYLYTHADMAEVLYNKMIKNRLRRKGQI
;
A
#
# COMPACT_ATOMS: atom_id res chain seq x y z
N MET A 1 27.17 15.32 -21.42
CA MET A 1 26.71 16.60 -20.85
C MET A 1 26.11 16.29 -19.48
N GLU A 2 26.73 16.74 -18.43
CA GLU A 2 26.25 16.48 -17.08
C GLU A 2 24.93 17.25 -16.80
N LEU A 3 24.19 16.84 -15.79
CA LEU A 3 22.88 17.42 -15.45
C LEU A 3 22.95 18.94 -15.22
N TRP A 4 24.02 19.40 -14.59
CA TRP A 4 24.26 20.82 -14.32
C TRP A 4 24.55 21.64 -15.58
N ASP A 5 25.18 21.04 -16.59
CA ASP A 5 25.45 21.69 -17.87
C ASP A 5 24.13 21.95 -18.62
N LYS A 6 23.15 21.02 -18.53
CA LYS A 6 21.81 21.19 -19.12
C LYS A 6 21.00 22.31 -18.46
N ILE A 7 21.12 22.47 -17.13
CA ILE A 7 20.44 23.54 -16.40
C ILE A 7 21.04 24.90 -16.77
N ALA A 8 22.36 24.95 -16.95
CA ALA A 8 23.05 26.17 -17.32
C ALA A 8 22.80 26.59 -18.78
N ASP A 9 22.51 25.64 -19.67
CA ASP A 9 22.32 25.85 -21.12
C ASP A 9 20.83 25.99 -21.54
N ASP A 10 19.92 26.09 -20.60
CA ASP A 10 18.46 26.25 -20.81
C ASP A 10 17.84 25.15 -21.70
N SER A 11 18.50 23.97 -21.75
CA SER A 11 18.07 22.81 -22.53
C SER A 11 16.83 22.16 -21.86
N PRO A 12 15.86 21.64 -22.63
CA PRO A 12 14.67 21.02 -22.06
C PRO A 12 15.06 19.79 -21.20
N LEU A 13 14.68 19.82 -19.91
CA LEU A 13 14.92 18.75 -18.96
C LEU A 13 14.05 17.53 -19.29
N THR A 14 14.67 16.36 -19.27
CA THR A 14 13.94 15.10 -19.39
C THR A 14 13.25 14.76 -18.05
N LEU A 15 12.30 13.81 -18.06
CA LEU A 15 11.68 13.28 -16.83
C LEU A 15 12.75 12.77 -15.85
N ARG A 16 13.76 12.06 -16.35
CA ARG A 16 14.89 11.59 -15.54
C ARG A 16 15.63 12.76 -14.88
N ASP A 17 15.96 13.78 -15.63
CA ASP A 17 16.66 14.96 -15.12
C ASP A 17 15.83 15.63 -14.02
N HIS A 18 14.51 15.78 -14.22
CA HIS A 18 13.63 16.33 -13.20
C HIS A 18 13.55 15.50 -11.93
N ILE A 19 13.50 14.15 -12.06
CA ILE A 19 13.51 13.22 -10.90
C ILE A 19 14.84 13.37 -10.13
N CYS A 20 15.99 13.42 -10.84
CA CYS A 20 17.30 13.53 -10.21
C CYS A 20 17.53 14.88 -9.52
N ILE A 21 16.96 15.98 -10.07
CA ILE A 21 17.06 17.32 -9.45
C ILE A 21 16.17 17.44 -8.20
N ARG A 22 14.99 16.79 -8.21
CA ARG A 22 13.97 16.91 -7.15
C ARG A 22 13.47 15.54 -6.68
N PRO A 23 14.34 14.64 -6.21
CA PRO A 23 13.96 13.28 -5.84
C PRO A 23 12.90 13.25 -4.73
N SER A 24 12.97 14.18 -3.78
CA SER A 24 12.02 14.26 -2.67
C SER A 24 10.57 14.54 -3.10
N MET A 25 10.33 15.09 -4.29
CA MET A 25 8.98 15.22 -4.83
C MET A 25 8.33 13.87 -5.16
N TYR A 26 9.15 12.86 -5.48
CA TYR A 26 8.70 11.55 -5.95
C TYR A 26 8.74 10.47 -4.88
N ILE A 27 9.75 10.52 -4.00
CA ILE A 27 9.99 9.48 -2.99
C ILE A 27 10.02 10.00 -1.55
N GLY A 28 9.69 11.27 -1.33
CA GLY A 28 9.72 11.88 0.00
C GLY A 28 11.14 12.05 0.53
N HIS A 29 11.34 11.79 1.82
CA HIS A 29 12.65 11.90 2.46
C HIS A 29 13.61 10.85 1.91
N LEU A 30 14.78 11.25 1.40
CA LEU A 30 15.76 10.32 0.83
C LEU A 30 16.15 9.24 1.84
N GLY A 31 16.84 9.62 2.92
CA GLY A 31 17.23 8.72 4.00
C GLY A 31 18.22 7.62 3.60
N ASP A 32 18.80 6.98 4.60
CA ASP A 32 19.78 5.90 4.43
C ASP A 32 19.20 4.49 4.64
N GLY A 33 17.89 4.39 4.83
CA GLY A 33 17.18 3.14 5.10
C GLY A 33 17.01 2.82 6.58
N SER A 34 17.53 3.64 7.50
CA SER A 34 17.40 3.41 8.94
C SER A 34 15.97 3.60 9.46
N THR A 35 15.13 4.31 8.72
CA THR A 35 13.72 4.56 9.07
C THR A 35 12.76 4.09 7.97
N TYR A 36 11.54 3.76 8.35
CA TYR A 36 10.48 3.29 7.44
C TYR A 36 10.08 4.35 6.38
N GLU A 37 10.24 5.64 6.71
CA GLU A 37 9.92 6.78 5.84
C GLU A 37 11.00 7.05 4.79
N SER A 38 12.14 6.34 4.82
CA SER A 38 13.19 6.50 3.83
C SER A 38 12.69 6.24 2.41
N GLY A 39 13.10 7.08 1.47
CA GLY A 39 12.80 6.95 0.05
C GLY A 39 13.25 5.63 -0.57
N LEU A 40 14.21 4.94 0.02
CA LEU A 40 14.59 3.57 -0.35
C LEU A 40 13.40 2.63 -0.36
N TYR A 41 12.55 2.70 0.69
CA TYR A 41 11.38 1.84 0.79
C TYR A 41 10.24 2.30 -0.11
N VAL A 42 10.21 3.57 -0.49
CA VAL A 42 9.28 4.04 -1.54
C VAL A 42 9.68 3.45 -2.89
N MET A 43 10.99 3.39 -3.21
CA MET A 43 11.48 2.70 -4.42
C MET A 43 11.09 1.22 -4.41
N LEU A 44 11.32 0.52 -3.30
CA LEU A 44 10.94 -0.89 -3.14
C LEU A 44 9.42 -1.08 -3.33
N LYS A 45 8.61 -0.27 -2.68
CA LYS A 45 7.14 -0.31 -2.81
C LYS A 45 6.68 -0.04 -4.25
N ASN A 46 7.32 0.86 -4.98
CA ASN A 46 6.98 1.14 -6.38
C ASN A 46 7.14 -0.11 -7.26
N ILE A 47 8.19 -0.91 -7.05
CA ILE A 47 8.36 -2.16 -7.80
C ILE A 47 7.36 -3.23 -7.33
N LEU A 48 7.19 -3.40 -6.03
CA LEU A 48 6.23 -4.35 -5.47
C LEU A 48 4.79 -4.06 -5.92
N ASN A 49 4.40 -2.80 -6.03
CA ASN A 49 3.07 -2.40 -6.48
C ASN A 49 2.78 -2.86 -7.92
N ASN A 50 3.78 -2.84 -8.82
CA ASN A 50 3.60 -3.39 -10.17
C ASN A 50 3.30 -4.90 -10.14
N SER A 51 3.99 -5.66 -9.29
CA SER A 51 3.76 -7.10 -9.12
C SER A 51 2.40 -7.39 -8.44
N VAL A 52 1.98 -6.53 -7.52
CA VAL A 52 0.64 -6.62 -6.89
C VAL A 52 -0.47 -6.31 -7.91
N ASP A 53 -0.27 -5.35 -8.80
CA ASP A 53 -1.23 -5.06 -9.86
C ASP A 53 -1.40 -6.27 -10.80
N GLU A 54 -0.32 -6.98 -11.13
CA GLU A 54 -0.40 -8.24 -11.89
C GLU A 54 -1.18 -9.32 -11.13
N PHE A 55 -0.98 -9.47 -9.82
CA PHE A 55 -1.78 -10.40 -9.01
C PHE A 55 -3.26 -10.05 -9.05
N ARG A 56 -3.62 -8.78 -8.89
CA ARG A 56 -5.02 -8.30 -8.90
C ARG A 56 -5.71 -8.51 -10.24
N LEU A 57 -4.96 -8.43 -11.34
CA LEU A 57 -5.49 -8.58 -12.69
C LEU A 57 -5.62 -10.04 -13.12
N ASN A 58 -4.69 -10.91 -12.73
CA ASN A 58 -4.56 -12.26 -13.28
C ASN A 58 -4.68 -13.38 -12.26
N GLY A 59 -4.69 -13.07 -10.97
CA GLY A 59 -4.71 -14.07 -9.90
C GLY A 59 -3.41 -14.87 -9.75
N LYS A 60 -2.32 -14.50 -10.44
CA LYS A 60 -0.99 -15.11 -10.26
C LYS A 60 -0.41 -14.62 -8.95
N ASN A 61 -0.40 -15.48 -7.95
CA ASN A 61 -0.31 -15.11 -6.54
C ASN A 61 1.09 -15.27 -5.94
N ARG A 62 2.15 -15.25 -6.73
CA ARG A 62 3.52 -15.42 -6.22
C ARG A 62 4.40 -14.23 -6.58
N ILE A 63 5.07 -13.68 -5.57
CA ILE A 63 6.14 -12.70 -5.70
C ILE A 63 7.35 -13.20 -4.93
N GLU A 64 8.53 -13.13 -5.52
CA GLU A 64 9.80 -13.41 -4.85
C GLU A 64 10.54 -12.09 -4.62
N VAL A 65 11.08 -11.92 -3.43
CA VAL A 65 11.86 -10.73 -3.03
C VAL A 65 13.20 -11.19 -2.49
N VAL A 66 14.27 -10.63 -3.03
CA VAL A 66 15.64 -10.85 -2.57
C VAL A 66 16.29 -9.50 -2.28
N ILE A 67 16.88 -9.36 -1.13
CA ILE A 67 17.74 -8.21 -0.77
C ILE A 67 19.16 -8.76 -0.61
N ASP A 68 20.03 -8.44 -1.54
CA ASP A 68 21.42 -8.89 -1.54
C ASP A 68 22.30 -7.88 -0.81
N ASP A 69 23.05 -8.37 0.19
CA ASP A 69 23.91 -7.58 1.09
C ASP A 69 23.29 -6.27 1.62
N GLY A 70 21.95 -6.18 1.67
CA GLY A 70 21.20 -4.98 2.07
C GLY A 70 21.32 -3.81 1.09
N ARG A 71 21.84 -4.03 -0.14
CA ARG A 71 22.09 -2.97 -1.13
C ARG A 71 21.30 -3.14 -2.41
N VAL A 72 21.12 -4.34 -2.89
CA VAL A 72 20.43 -4.63 -4.15
C VAL A 72 19.09 -5.28 -3.83
N ALA A 73 18.01 -4.73 -4.37
CA ALA A 73 16.69 -5.32 -4.27
C ALA A 73 16.30 -5.96 -5.60
N THR A 74 15.89 -7.23 -5.57
CA THR A 74 15.37 -7.96 -6.71
C THR A 74 13.98 -8.47 -6.42
N ILE A 75 13.04 -8.16 -7.30
CA ILE A 75 11.64 -8.57 -7.22
C ILE A 75 11.27 -9.34 -8.48
N ARG A 76 10.70 -10.52 -8.32
CA ARG A 76 10.19 -11.36 -9.40
C ARG A 76 8.70 -11.65 -9.19
N ASP A 77 7.88 -11.31 -10.16
CA ASP A 77 6.49 -11.81 -10.24
C ASP A 77 6.38 -12.91 -11.31
N TYR A 78 5.28 -13.62 -11.27
CA TYR A 78 4.93 -14.68 -12.22
C TYR A 78 3.65 -14.32 -12.99
N GLY A 79 3.47 -13.01 -13.27
CA GLY A 79 2.36 -12.47 -14.04
C GLY A 79 2.47 -12.73 -15.54
N ARG A 80 1.84 -11.86 -16.34
CA ARG A 80 1.85 -11.95 -17.82
C ARG A 80 3.19 -11.52 -18.44
N GLY A 81 4.03 -10.87 -17.68
CA GLY A 81 5.17 -10.11 -18.17
C GLY A 81 4.76 -8.80 -18.86
N ILE A 82 5.70 -7.89 -18.94
CA ILE A 82 5.57 -6.65 -19.74
C ILE A 82 5.79 -7.00 -21.21
N PRO A 83 4.95 -6.52 -22.16
CA PRO A 83 5.20 -6.73 -23.59
C PRO A 83 6.62 -6.36 -23.96
N LEU A 84 7.34 -7.31 -24.59
CA LEU A 84 8.80 -7.21 -24.79
C LEU A 84 9.19 -5.94 -25.55
N GLU A 85 8.38 -5.54 -26.55
CA GLU A 85 8.59 -4.33 -27.34
C GLU A 85 8.40 -3.04 -26.53
N LYS A 86 7.67 -3.10 -25.41
CA LYS A 86 7.35 -1.93 -24.56
C LYS A 86 8.28 -1.74 -23.38
N LEU A 87 9.24 -2.65 -23.13
CA LEU A 87 10.11 -2.61 -21.95
C LEU A 87 10.80 -1.25 -21.75
N ILE A 88 11.46 -0.72 -22.79
CA ILE A 88 12.12 0.59 -22.72
C ILE A 88 11.14 1.72 -22.44
N TYR A 89 9.93 1.63 -22.99
CA TYR A 89 8.89 2.62 -22.75
C TYR A 89 8.49 2.68 -21.27
N TYR A 90 8.28 1.51 -20.65
CA TYR A 90 7.93 1.44 -19.23
C TYR A 90 9.07 1.90 -18.31
N ALA A 91 10.33 1.65 -18.71
CA ALA A 91 11.49 2.00 -17.91
C ALA A 91 11.88 3.49 -17.96
N CYS A 92 11.65 4.21 -19.09
CA CYS A 92 12.23 5.54 -19.25
C CYS A 92 11.41 6.58 -20.06
N LYS A 93 10.41 6.20 -20.88
CA LYS A 93 9.69 7.18 -21.70
C LYS A 93 8.52 7.82 -20.96
N SER A 94 8.35 9.15 -21.14
CA SER A 94 7.35 9.97 -20.45
C SER A 94 6.17 10.35 -21.34
N ASN A 95 5.43 9.41 -21.92
CA ASN A 95 4.18 9.78 -22.59
C ASN A 95 3.01 9.65 -21.62
N TRP A 96 2.58 10.76 -21.05
CA TRP A 96 1.48 10.90 -20.10
C TRP A 96 0.10 10.54 -20.67
N TYR A 97 -0.04 10.46 -21.99
CA TYR A 97 -1.35 10.49 -22.64
C TYR A 97 -1.93 9.11 -23.05
N GLU A 98 -1.12 8.08 -23.22
CA GLU A 98 -1.60 6.82 -23.83
C GLU A 98 -2.21 5.80 -22.84
N LYS A 99 -2.08 6.00 -21.53
CA LYS A 99 -2.48 5.01 -20.52
C LYS A 99 -3.79 5.32 -19.75
N LYS A 100 -4.29 6.55 -19.79
CA LYS A 100 -5.42 6.96 -18.94
C LYS A 100 -6.76 6.29 -19.25
N ASP A 101 -6.92 5.69 -20.43
CA ASP A 101 -8.23 5.23 -20.91
C ASP A 101 -8.49 3.73 -20.76
N SER A 102 -7.52 2.92 -20.31
CA SER A 102 -7.78 1.49 -20.09
C SER A 102 -8.39 1.24 -18.70
N GLU A 103 -9.44 0.41 -18.65
CA GLU A 103 -10.08 -0.02 -17.40
C GLU A 103 -9.09 -0.69 -16.42
N GLU A 104 -8.05 -1.35 -16.95
CA GLU A 104 -6.98 -1.97 -16.17
C GLU A 104 -6.17 -0.92 -15.40
N PHE A 105 -5.94 0.24 -16.02
CA PHE A 105 -5.13 1.31 -15.44
C PHE A 105 -5.86 2.09 -14.33
N LYS A 106 -7.18 2.22 -14.47
CA LYS A 106 -8.02 2.88 -13.45
C LYS A 106 -8.05 2.13 -12.12
N LYS A 107 -7.70 0.84 -12.11
CA LYS A 107 -7.64 -0.03 -10.93
C LYS A 107 -6.22 -0.24 -10.39
N SER A 108 -5.20 0.28 -11.07
CA SER A 108 -3.80 0.15 -10.68
C SER A 108 -3.49 0.89 -9.38
N ILE A 109 -2.56 0.35 -8.61
CA ILE A 109 -1.99 1.01 -7.42
C ILE A 109 -1.13 2.21 -7.83
N ASP A 110 -0.46 2.13 -9.01
CA ASP A 110 0.30 3.25 -9.61
C ASP A 110 -0.37 3.77 -10.89
N PRO A 111 -1.45 4.56 -10.77
CA PRO A 111 -2.20 5.06 -11.92
C PRO A 111 -1.37 6.02 -12.80
N ASN A 112 -0.27 6.53 -12.32
CA ASN A 112 0.61 7.43 -13.07
C ASN A 112 1.68 6.68 -13.90
N GLY A 113 1.94 5.40 -13.62
CA GLY A 113 2.95 4.58 -14.29
C GLY A 113 4.37 5.14 -14.18
N LEU A 114 4.68 5.82 -13.08
CA LEU A 114 5.96 6.47 -12.83
C LEU A 114 6.90 5.61 -12.00
N GLY A 115 6.41 4.59 -11.30
CA GLY A 115 7.17 3.83 -10.33
C GLY A 115 8.48 3.27 -10.89
N LEU A 116 8.45 2.54 -12.00
CA LEU A 116 9.65 2.01 -12.67
C LEU A 116 10.62 3.10 -13.10
N LYS A 117 10.12 4.22 -13.59
CA LYS A 117 10.93 5.36 -14.09
C LYS A 117 11.65 6.06 -12.95
N ILE A 118 10.98 6.24 -11.82
CA ILE A 118 11.56 6.83 -10.60
C ILE A 118 12.69 5.94 -10.10
N VAL A 119 12.44 4.63 -9.99
CA VAL A 119 13.46 3.68 -9.52
C VAL A 119 14.64 3.63 -10.47
N ASN A 120 14.42 3.56 -11.78
CA ASN A 120 15.49 3.61 -12.78
C ASN A 120 16.34 4.89 -12.68
N ALA A 121 15.69 6.07 -12.56
CA ALA A 121 16.40 7.36 -12.50
C ALA A 121 17.26 7.52 -11.24
N LEU A 122 16.85 6.93 -10.10
CA LEU A 122 17.54 7.06 -8.81
C LEU A 122 18.43 5.85 -8.47
N SER A 123 18.65 4.94 -9.42
CA SER A 123 19.50 3.77 -9.24
C SER A 123 20.86 3.94 -9.91
N LEU A 124 21.90 3.47 -9.23
CA LEU A 124 23.23 3.25 -9.84
C LEU A 124 23.09 2.23 -10.98
N ARG A 125 22.41 1.11 -10.70
CA ARG A 125 22.12 0.04 -11.66
C ARG A 125 20.65 -0.36 -11.56
N PHE A 126 19.98 -0.44 -12.70
CA PHE A 126 18.60 -0.88 -12.83
C PHE A 126 18.49 -1.92 -13.92
N GLU A 127 17.94 -3.08 -13.61
CA GLU A 127 17.69 -4.18 -14.54
C GLU A 127 16.20 -4.46 -14.59
N LEU A 128 15.63 -4.48 -15.79
CA LEU A 128 14.27 -4.89 -16.06
C LEU A 128 14.28 -6.04 -17.07
N GLN A 129 13.73 -7.17 -16.67
CA GLN A 129 13.62 -8.34 -17.53
C GLN A 129 12.16 -8.81 -17.56
N SER A 130 11.64 -9.04 -18.75
CA SER A 130 10.33 -9.61 -18.96
C SER A 130 10.45 -10.96 -19.63
N PHE A 131 9.60 -11.88 -19.18
CA PHE A 131 9.44 -13.22 -19.72
C PHE A 131 8.04 -13.36 -20.26
N GLN A 132 7.90 -13.63 -21.55
CA GLN A 132 6.59 -13.70 -22.19
C GLN A 132 6.62 -14.65 -23.41
N GLY A 133 5.76 -15.67 -23.38
CA GLY A 133 5.53 -16.55 -24.52
C GLY A 133 6.79 -17.28 -24.98
N GLY A 134 7.63 -17.79 -24.08
CA GLY A 134 8.86 -18.51 -24.39
C GLY A 134 10.00 -17.63 -24.90
N SER A 135 9.94 -16.31 -24.68
CA SER A 135 10.98 -15.34 -24.99
C SER A 135 11.22 -14.44 -23.79
N THR A 136 12.41 -13.93 -23.66
CA THR A 136 12.77 -12.94 -22.64
C THR A 136 13.48 -11.76 -23.27
N ARG A 137 13.24 -10.57 -22.74
CA ARG A 137 14.02 -9.37 -23.04
C ARG A 137 14.49 -8.76 -21.75
N LYS A 138 15.79 -8.51 -21.67
CA LYS A 138 16.48 -7.93 -20.53
C LYS A 138 17.10 -6.60 -20.93
N ILE A 139 16.77 -5.55 -20.22
CA ILE A 139 17.36 -4.23 -20.39
C ILE A 139 18.05 -3.79 -19.10
N ILE A 140 19.23 -3.18 -19.24
CA ILE A 140 20.02 -2.72 -18.11
C ILE A 140 20.33 -1.25 -18.31
N PHE A 141 20.17 -0.49 -17.23
CA PHE A 141 20.49 0.93 -17.15
C PHE A 141 21.54 1.17 -16.06
N GLU A 142 22.42 2.12 -16.29
CA GLU A 142 23.26 2.74 -15.28
C GLU A 142 22.88 4.22 -15.16
N ARG A 143 22.52 4.66 -13.96
CA ARG A 143 22.04 6.01 -13.68
C ARG A 143 21.01 6.49 -14.70
N GLY A 144 20.05 5.61 -15.06
CA GLY A 144 18.99 5.89 -16.03
C GLY A 144 19.43 5.91 -17.50
N MET A 145 20.67 5.57 -17.82
CA MET A 145 21.19 5.44 -19.21
C MET A 145 21.20 3.97 -19.62
N LEU A 146 20.57 3.64 -20.75
CA LEU A 146 20.52 2.28 -21.28
C LEU A 146 21.93 1.82 -21.69
N ILE A 147 22.42 0.73 -21.11
CA ILE A 147 23.74 0.14 -21.41
C ILE A 147 23.66 -1.25 -22.04
N SER A 148 22.53 -1.96 -21.89
CA SER A 148 22.36 -3.29 -22.48
C SER A 148 20.90 -3.54 -22.83
N ASP A 149 20.65 -4.23 -23.93
CA ASP A 149 19.34 -4.64 -24.42
C ASP A 149 19.47 -5.97 -25.16
N ILE A 150 19.02 -7.05 -24.56
CA ILE A 150 19.22 -8.43 -25.05
C ILE A 150 17.87 -9.13 -25.09
N THR A 151 17.56 -9.79 -26.19
CA THR A 151 16.38 -10.64 -26.37
C THR A 151 16.79 -12.06 -26.70
N GLU A 152 16.23 -13.03 -25.98
CA GLU A 152 16.58 -14.45 -26.11
C GLU A 152 15.34 -15.34 -25.99
N LYS A 153 15.49 -16.62 -26.40
CA LYS A 153 14.49 -17.66 -26.08
C LYS A 153 14.71 -18.18 -24.67
N THR A 154 13.63 -18.53 -24.00
CA THR A 154 13.67 -19.03 -22.63
C THR A 154 12.58 -20.08 -22.39
N GLN A 155 12.80 -20.93 -21.38
CA GLN A 155 11.79 -21.86 -20.84
C GLN A 155 11.31 -21.41 -19.44
N VAL A 156 11.74 -20.25 -18.97
CA VAL A 156 11.34 -19.67 -17.70
C VAL A 156 9.89 -19.20 -17.81
N ASP A 157 9.10 -19.42 -16.76
CA ASP A 157 7.70 -19.00 -16.66
C ASP A 157 7.56 -17.50 -16.92
N ASP A 158 6.45 -17.12 -17.53
CA ASP A 158 6.12 -15.72 -17.81
C ASP A 158 6.12 -14.87 -16.53
N GLY A 159 6.31 -13.56 -16.68
CA GLY A 159 6.34 -12.59 -15.59
C GLY A 159 7.42 -11.54 -15.74
N THR A 160 7.66 -10.76 -14.67
CA THR A 160 8.62 -9.66 -14.68
C THR A 160 9.63 -9.79 -13.56
N LEU A 161 10.90 -9.50 -13.85
CA LEU A 161 11.96 -9.37 -12.86
C LEU A 161 12.51 -7.95 -12.91
N VAL A 162 12.58 -7.32 -11.75
CA VAL A 162 13.23 -6.02 -11.56
C VAL A 162 14.31 -6.17 -10.52
N SER A 163 15.53 -5.77 -10.85
CA SER A 163 16.64 -5.65 -9.90
C SER A 163 17.17 -4.23 -9.91
N PHE A 164 17.38 -3.65 -8.74
CA PHE A 164 17.90 -2.28 -8.67
C PHE A 164 18.84 -2.09 -7.48
N GLU A 165 19.85 -1.28 -7.71
CA GLU A 165 20.82 -0.80 -6.74
C GLU A 165 20.67 0.72 -6.65
N PRO A 166 20.12 1.27 -5.55
CA PRO A 166 20.00 2.72 -5.35
C PRO A 166 21.35 3.44 -5.49
N ASP A 167 21.36 4.65 -6.07
CA ASP A 167 22.60 5.39 -6.26
C ASP A 167 23.05 6.06 -4.95
N ILE A 168 24.29 5.77 -4.53
CA ILE A 168 24.92 6.37 -3.35
C ILE A 168 25.01 7.91 -3.41
N GLN A 169 24.91 8.50 -4.60
CA GLN A 169 24.84 9.96 -4.76
C GLN A 169 23.59 10.57 -4.09
N PHE A 170 22.47 9.82 -4.06
CA PHE A 170 21.23 10.24 -3.42
C PHE A 170 21.09 9.73 -2.00
N PHE A 171 21.50 8.48 -1.74
CA PHE A 171 21.21 7.76 -0.50
C PHE A 171 22.41 7.58 0.43
N GLY A 172 23.62 8.01 0.01
CA GLY A 172 24.84 7.87 0.81
C GLY A 172 25.16 6.39 1.10
N ASN A 173 25.57 6.10 2.32
CA ASN A 173 25.85 4.72 2.75
C ASN A 173 24.57 4.05 3.26
N TYR A 174 23.61 3.85 2.36
CA TYR A 174 22.31 3.25 2.66
C TYR A 174 22.37 1.74 2.89
N ARG A 175 21.32 1.24 3.54
CA ARG A 175 21.06 -0.19 3.66
C ARG A 175 19.55 -0.47 3.78
N PHE A 176 19.07 -1.51 3.06
CA PHE A 176 17.74 -2.08 3.30
C PHE A 176 17.79 -2.92 4.59
N HIS A 177 17.08 -2.48 5.62
CA HIS A 177 16.99 -3.21 6.88
C HIS A 177 15.94 -4.30 6.79
N LYS A 178 16.34 -5.53 7.18
CA LYS A 178 15.51 -6.73 7.08
C LYS A 178 14.12 -6.54 7.72
N ASP A 179 14.08 -6.00 8.92
CA ASP A 179 12.84 -5.86 9.69
C ASP A 179 11.86 -4.89 9.02
N ILE A 180 12.38 -3.81 8.44
CA ILE A 180 11.55 -2.83 7.71
C ILE A 180 11.03 -3.44 6.42
N VAL A 181 11.88 -4.14 5.66
CA VAL A 181 11.45 -4.86 4.44
C VAL A 181 10.38 -5.89 4.80
N GLN A 182 10.61 -6.71 5.82
CA GLN A 182 9.65 -7.72 6.26
C GLN A 182 8.30 -7.10 6.64
N ASN A 183 8.30 -5.99 7.37
CA ASN A 183 7.07 -5.28 7.72
C ASN A 183 6.33 -4.76 6.48
N ILE A 184 7.05 -4.25 5.47
CA ILE A 184 6.44 -3.83 4.19
C ILE A 184 5.79 -5.01 3.48
N LEU A 185 6.47 -6.17 3.42
CA LEU A 185 5.95 -7.35 2.75
C LEU A 185 4.73 -7.93 3.46
N HIS A 186 4.73 -7.98 4.79
CA HIS A 186 3.55 -8.36 5.57
C HIS A 186 2.37 -7.42 5.32
N HIS A 187 2.64 -6.10 5.29
CA HIS A 187 1.61 -5.11 4.99
C HIS A 187 0.99 -5.34 3.61
N ILE A 188 1.82 -5.58 2.59
CA ILE A 188 1.35 -5.89 1.23
C ILE A 188 0.50 -7.17 1.24
N ALA A 189 0.91 -8.21 1.96
CA ALA A 189 0.15 -9.45 2.06
C ALA A 189 -1.21 -9.24 2.73
N TYR A 190 -1.29 -8.45 3.82
CA TYR A 190 -2.56 -8.13 4.48
C TYR A 190 -3.54 -7.37 3.56
N MET A 191 -3.03 -6.50 2.70
CA MET A 191 -3.87 -5.75 1.75
C MET A 191 -4.22 -6.54 0.49
N ASN A 192 -3.67 -7.76 0.31
CA ASN A 192 -3.84 -8.58 -0.88
C ASN A 192 -4.00 -10.06 -0.49
N VAL A 193 -5.16 -10.38 0.04
CA VAL A 193 -5.49 -11.74 0.52
C VAL A 193 -5.22 -12.80 -0.54
N GLY A 194 -4.48 -13.85 -0.17
CA GLY A 194 -4.08 -14.93 -1.05
C GLY A 194 -2.80 -14.69 -1.87
N LEU A 195 -2.24 -13.48 -1.82
CA LEU A 195 -0.91 -13.21 -2.37
C LEU A 195 0.16 -13.86 -1.50
N ARG A 196 1.02 -14.65 -2.11
CA ARG A 196 2.20 -15.27 -1.49
C ARG A 196 3.44 -14.46 -1.86
N ILE A 197 4.19 -14.05 -0.85
CA ILE A 197 5.47 -13.36 -1.02
C ILE A 197 6.57 -14.24 -0.41
N ASP A 198 7.51 -14.67 -1.24
CA ASP A 198 8.66 -15.46 -0.82
C ASP A 198 9.84 -14.51 -0.49
N TYR A 199 10.25 -14.47 0.78
CA TYR A 199 11.34 -13.63 1.27
C TYR A 199 12.20 -14.36 2.30
N MET A 200 13.51 -14.45 2.08
CA MET A 200 14.47 -15.08 3.00
C MET A 200 14.08 -16.52 3.43
N GLY A 201 13.55 -17.33 2.52
CA GLY A 201 13.10 -18.69 2.79
C GLY A 201 11.78 -18.79 3.55
N GLN A 202 11.12 -17.68 3.84
CA GLN A 202 9.79 -17.63 4.46
C GLN A 202 8.72 -17.34 3.42
N HIS A 203 7.51 -17.84 3.65
CA HIS A 203 6.32 -17.57 2.87
C HIS A 203 5.41 -16.62 3.65
N ILE A 204 5.30 -15.38 3.19
CA ILE A 204 4.44 -14.36 3.75
C ILE A 204 3.11 -14.39 2.97
N CYS A 205 2.01 -14.60 3.68
CA CYS A 205 0.67 -14.66 3.09
C CYS A 205 -0.35 -14.24 4.15
N SER A 206 -1.46 -13.65 3.74
CA SER A 206 -2.61 -13.36 4.59
C SER A 206 -3.84 -14.07 4.06
N HIS A 207 -4.66 -14.59 4.97
CA HIS A 207 -5.94 -15.25 4.67
C HIS A 207 -7.16 -14.40 5.05
N HIS A 208 -6.96 -13.45 5.99
CA HIS A 208 -8.06 -12.67 6.56
C HIS A 208 -7.77 -11.15 6.54
N GLY A 209 -6.89 -10.69 5.65
CA GLY A 209 -6.70 -9.28 5.34
C GLY A 209 -6.40 -8.39 6.55
N VAL A 210 -7.22 -7.34 6.75
CA VAL A 210 -7.03 -6.39 7.87
C VAL A 210 -7.25 -7.04 9.25
N LYS A 211 -7.91 -8.20 9.34
CA LYS A 211 -7.98 -8.96 10.60
C LYS A 211 -6.62 -9.52 10.99
N ASP A 212 -5.90 -10.15 10.04
CA ASP A 212 -4.54 -10.67 10.27
C ASP A 212 -3.57 -9.53 10.62
N LEU A 213 -3.74 -8.36 10.00
CA LEU A 213 -3.00 -7.15 10.36
C LEU A 213 -3.22 -6.78 11.83
N LEU A 214 -4.46 -6.75 12.32
CA LEU A 214 -4.74 -6.41 13.71
C LEU A 214 -4.19 -7.48 14.65
N GLU A 215 -4.34 -8.76 14.32
CA GLU A 215 -3.77 -9.85 15.13
C GLU A 215 -2.25 -9.73 15.29
N ALA A 216 -1.55 -9.36 14.22
CA ALA A 216 -0.10 -9.15 14.26
C ALA A 216 0.33 -7.89 15.03
N ARG A 217 -0.53 -6.87 15.12
CA ARG A 217 -0.23 -5.59 15.77
C ARG A 217 -0.71 -5.48 17.22
N LEU A 218 -1.58 -6.39 17.65
CA LEU A 218 -2.07 -6.42 19.01
C LEU A 218 -0.98 -6.92 19.97
N THR A 219 -0.68 -6.10 20.96
CA THR A 219 0.28 -6.42 22.03
C THR A 219 -0.39 -6.76 23.36
N SER A 220 -1.69 -6.49 23.47
CA SER A 220 -2.49 -6.66 24.69
C SER A 220 -3.65 -7.63 24.46
N GLU A 221 -4.17 -8.19 25.55
CA GLU A 221 -5.32 -9.10 25.53
C GLU A 221 -6.58 -8.37 25.05
N LYS A 222 -7.33 -9.03 24.21
CA LYS A 222 -8.59 -8.54 23.65
C LYS A 222 -9.75 -8.81 24.60
N PHE A 223 -10.67 -7.87 24.78
CA PHE A 223 -11.91 -8.11 25.53
C PHE A 223 -12.84 -9.10 24.81
N TYR A 224 -12.79 -9.15 23.47
CA TYR A 224 -13.58 -10.04 22.63
C TYR A 224 -12.81 -10.33 21.32
N PRO A 225 -13.16 -11.42 20.60
CA PRO A 225 -12.57 -11.71 19.30
C PRO A 225 -12.67 -10.53 18.34
N ILE A 226 -11.70 -10.39 17.44
CA ILE A 226 -11.74 -9.34 16.42
C ILE A 226 -13.02 -9.50 15.58
N VAL A 227 -13.85 -8.49 15.58
CA VAL A 227 -14.96 -8.34 14.63
C VAL A 227 -14.36 -8.10 13.26
N HIS A 228 -14.69 -8.93 12.28
CA HIS A 228 -14.19 -8.82 10.92
C HIS A 228 -15.36 -8.84 9.94
N LEU A 229 -15.51 -7.75 9.21
CA LEU A 229 -16.61 -7.49 8.29
C LEU A 229 -16.04 -7.10 6.94
N GLN A 230 -16.53 -7.71 5.88
CA GLN A 230 -16.05 -7.45 4.54
C GLN A 230 -17.16 -7.50 3.49
N SER A 231 -17.06 -6.63 2.50
CA SER A 231 -17.88 -6.61 1.31
C SER A 231 -17.07 -6.09 0.12
N LYS A 232 -17.67 -6.04 -1.06
CA LYS A 232 -16.97 -5.54 -2.24
C LYS A 232 -16.49 -4.10 -2.05
N GLY A 233 -15.17 -3.93 -2.03
CA GLY A 233 -14.52 -2.62 -1.92
C GLY A 233 -14.42 -2.04 -0.51
N ILE A 234 -14.78 -2.81 0.53
CA ILE A 234 -14.61 -2.42 1.93
C ILE A 234 -14.29 -3.63 2.81
N GLU A 235 -13.36 -3.44 3.73
CA GLU A 235 -13.01 -4.39 4.76
C GLU A 235 -12.75 -3.65 6.07
N ILE A 236 -13.35 -4.10 7.16
CA ILE A 236 -13.23 -3.50 8.49
C ILE A 236 -12.93 -4.59 9.51
N ALA A 237 -11.99 -4.33 10.40
CA ALA A 237 -11.77 -5.15 11.58
C ALA A 237 -11.62 -4.28 12.80
N PHE A 238 -12.13 -4.71 13.96
CA PHE A 238 -11.93 -4.01 15.22
C PHE A 238 -12.10 -4.93 16.43
N THR A 239 -11.45 -4.55 17.52
CA THR A 239 -11.62 -5.10 18.87
C THR A 239 -11.33 -4.02 19.90
N HIS A 240 -11.47 -4.34 21.20
CA HIS A 240 -11.04 -3.47 22.30
C HIS A 240 -10.00 -4.18 23.16
N ILE A 241 -9.08 -3.40 23.68
CA ILE A 241 -8.08 -3.79 24.69
C ILE A 241 -8.23 -2.90 25.92
N ASP A 242 -7.52 -3.23 27.00
CA ASP A 242 -7.53 -2.39 28.21
C ASP A 242 -6.53 -1.24 28.08
N ASP A 243 -6.90 -0.27 27.26
CA ASP A 243 -6.17 0.97 27.01
C ASP A 243 -7.15 2.14 27.01
N ASP A 244 -6.63 3.37 27.15
CA ASP A 244 -7.41 4.60 27.09
C ASP A 244 -7.27 5.31 25.73
N GLU A 245 -6.28 4.90 24.91
CA GLU A 245 -6.05 5.43 23.58
C GLU A 245 -6.72 4.59 22.49
N ASP A 246 -7.15 5.24 21.41
CA ASP A 246 -7.63 4.56 20.22
C ASP A 246 -6.53 4.40 19.18
N THR A 247 -6.41 3.21 18.62
CA THR A 247 -5.50 2.91 17.52
C THR A 247 -6.30 2.52 16.28
N CYS A 248 -6.26 3.36 15.24
CA CYS A 248 -6.99 3.12 14.02
C CYS A 248 -6.06 3.14 12.80
N TYR A 249 -5.94 2.02 12.13
CA TYR A 249 -5.24 1.89 10.84
C TYR A 249 -6.23 2.12 9.70
N SER A 250 -5.81 2.85 8.67
CA SER A 250 -6.69 3.09 7.53
C SER A 250 -5.96 2.98 6.20
N PHE A 251 -6.66 2.44 5.20
CA PHE A 251 -6.08 2.09 3.91
C PHE A 251 -7.00 2.48 2.75
N VAL A 252 -6.41 2.94 1.67
CA VAL A 252 -7.09 3.24 0.40
C VAL A 252 -6.33 2.58 -0.74
N ASN A 253 -6.99 1.68 -1.47
CA ASN A 253 -6.40 0.89 -2.55
C ASN A 253 -5.11 0.14 -2.15
N GLY A 254 -4.98 -0.21 -0.85
CA GLY A 254 -3.80 -0.86 -0.28
C GLY A 254 -2.70 0.09 0.20
N HIS A 255 -2.84 1.41 0.02
CA HIS A 255 -1.95 2.40 0.61
C HIS A 255 -2.38 2.75 2.03
N GLU A 256 -1.45 2.71 2.97
CA GLU A 256 -1.70 3.17 4.33
C GLU A 256 -1.87 4.69 4.36
N THR A 257 -2.97 5.14 4.95
CA THR A 257 -3.27 6.55 5.18
C THR A 257 -3.05 6.89 6.65
N SER A 258 -1.79 7.03 7.05
CA SER A 258 -1.40 7.22 8.47
C SER A 258 -2.01 8.46 9.13
N SER A 259 -2.37 9.47 8.34
CA SER A 259 -3.10 10.66 8.78
C SER A 259 -4.62 10.57 8.54
N GLY A 260 -5.13 9.37 8.19
CA GLY A 260 -6.55 9.11 8.00
C GLY A 260 -7.14 9.77 6.74
N GLY A 261 -8.25 10.45 6.92
CA GLY A 261 -9.01 11.14 5.87
C GLY A 261 -10.49 10.81 5.94
N THR A 262 -11.23 11.16 4.91
CA THR A 262 -12.70 11.08 4.83
C THR A 262 -13.28 9.71 5.18
N HIS A 263 -12.58 8.62 4.82
CA HIS A 263 -12.99 7.23 5.09
C HIS A 263 -12.85 6.86 6.58
N LEU A 264 -11.75 7.27 7.24
CA LEU A 264 -11.55 7.02 8.66
C LEU A 264 -12.54 7.84 9.50
N GLU A 265 -12.79 9.09 9.11
CA GLU A 265 -13.80 9.93 9.74
C GLU A 265 -15.22 9.33 9.61
N ALA A 266 -15.56 8.82 8.42
CA ALA A 266 -16.81 8.14 8.19
C ALA A 266 -16.94 6.87 9.04
N PHE A 267 -15.88 6.04 9.12
CA PHE A 267 -15.84 4.87 9.97
C PHE A 267 -16.10 5.22 11.44
N LYS A 268 -15.35 6.16 12.00
CA LYS A 268 -15.49 6.60 13.39
C LYS A 268 -16.92 7.11 13.67
N TYR A 269 -17.45 7.93 12.77
CA TYR A 269 -18.79 8.50 12.92
C TYR A 269 -19.87 7.41 12.90
N TYR A 270 -19.86 6.53 11.90
CA TYR A 270 -20.94 5.55 11.74
C TYR A 270 -20.83 4.40 12.73
N LEU A 271 -19.63 3.97 13.11
CA LEU A 271 -19.46 2.97 14.17
C LEU A 271 -20.10 3.46 15.47
N THR A 272 -19.79 4.69 15.89
CA THR A 272 -20.42 5.28 17.09
C THR A 272 -21.92 5.34 16.96
N ARG A 273 -22.42 5.81 15.82
CA ARG A 273 -23.87 5.99 15.61
C ARG A 273 -24.62 4.66 15.61
N THR A 274 -24.04 3.61 15.01
CA THR A 274 -24.64 2.26 14.99
C THR A 274 -24.65 1.65 16.40
N ILE A 275 -23.57 1.79 17.15
CA ILE A 275 -23.48 1.35 18.55
C ILE A 275 -24.47 2.13 19.43
N HIS A 276 -24.56 3.45 19.23
CA HIS A 276 -25.56 4.26 19.95
C HIS A 276 -26.99 3.79 19.66
N PHE A 277 -27.31 3.53 18.41
CA PHE A 277 -28.63 3.06 18.00
C PHE A 277 -28.94 1.67 18.58
N PHE A 278 -27.96 0.78 18.62
CA PHE A 278 -28.15 -0.58 19.14
C PHE A 278 -28.40 -0.61 20.66
N TYR A 279 -27.65 0.22 21.43
CA TYR A 279 -27.76 0.23 22.91
C TYR A 279 -28.55 1.44 23.47
N ASP A 280 -28.99 2.35 22.62
CA ASP A 280 -29.68 3.61 22.97
C ASP A 280 -28.92 4.53 23.93
N ARG A 281 -27.57 4.52 23.95
CA ARG A 281 -26.88 5.31 24.98
C ARG A 281 -25.41 5.69 24.82
N PHE A 282 -24.62 5.29 23.90
CA PHE A 282 -23.17 5.55 23.93
C PHE A 282 -22.76 6.74 23.03
N LYS A 283 -21.66 7.43 23.41
CA LYS A 283 -21.06 8.55 22.68
C LYS A 283 -19.66 8.15 22.18
N PRO A 284 -19.03 8.89 21.24
CA PRO A 284 -17.67 8.59 20.78
C PRO A 284 -16.66 8.38 21.91
N ALA A 285 -16.70 9.25 22.94
CA ALA A 285 -15.81 9.13 24.10
C ALA A 285 -16.09 7.90 25.01
N ASP A 286 -17.15 7.16 24.78
CA ASP A 286 -17.41 5.89 25.44
C ASP A 286 -16.98 4.71 24.55
N VAL A 287 -17.03 4.88 23.21
CA VAL A 287 -16.77 3.83 22.23
C VAL A 287 -15.28 3.68 21.91
N PHE A 288 -14.57 4.77 21.70
CA PHE A 288 -13.20 4.71 21.18
C PHE A 288 -12.09 4.37 22.17
N PRO A 289 -12.12 4.70 23.48
CA PRO A 289 -11.03 4.33 24.38
C PRO A 289 -10.75 2.84 24.39
N GLY A 290 -9.51 2.47 24.01
CA GLY A 290 -9.04 1.11 23.89
C GLY A 290 -9.46 0.37 22.62
N ILE A 291 -10.07 1.05 21.63
CA ILE A 291 -10.35 0.41 20.35
C ILE A 291 -9.06 0.23 19.54
N VAL A 292 -8.90 -0.95 18.95
CA VAL A 292 -7.91 -1.21 17.90
C VAL A 292 -8.69 -1.60 16.65
N ALA A 293 -8.58 -0.80 15.60
CA ALA A 293 -9.38 -0.95 14.39
C ALA A 293 -8.54 -0.80 13.12
N ALA A 294 -8.99 -1.44 12.05
CA ALA A 294 -8.48 -1.23 10.71
C ALA A 294 -9.64 -1.09 9.72
N VAL A 295 -9.52 -0.12 8.82
CA VAL A 295 -10.49 0.10 7.73
C VAL A 295 -9.76 0.20 6.40
N SER A 296 -10.16 -0.61 5.43
CA SER A 296 -9.63 -0.61 4.07
C SER A 296 -10.75 -0.41 3.07
N ILE A 297 -10.58 0.54 2.15
CA ILE A 297 -11.53 0.79 1.06
C ILE A 297 -10.84 0.79 -0.29
N GLN A 298 -11.60 0.46 -1.33
CA GLN A 298 -11.18 0.58 -2.72
C GLN A 298 -12.02 1.64 -3.41
N ILE A 299 -11.38 2.69 -3.92
CA ILE A 299 -12.04 3.78 -4.62
C ILE A 299 -11.39 4.01 -5.98
N GLN A 300 -12.16 4.55 -6.91
CA GLN A 300 -11.67 4.93 -8.23
C GLN A 300 -11.07 6.34 -8.16
N ASP A 301 -9.88 6.52 -8.78
CA ASP A 301 -9.20 7.81 -8.89
C ASP A 301 -9.05 8.56 -7.56
N PRO A 302 -8.39 7.97 -6.53
CA PRO A 302 -8.26 8.60 -5.22
C PRO A 302 -7.43 9.89 -5.29
N VAL A 303 -7.96 10.95 -4.67
CA VAL A 303 -7.23 12.20 -4.46
C VAL A 303 -6.75 12.26 -3.03
N PHE A 304 -5.44 12.39 -2.85
CA PHE A 304 -4.79 12.53 -1.56
C PHE A 304 -4.34 13.98 -1.34
N GLU A 305 -4.24 14.42 -0.09
CA GLU A 305 -3.79 15.78 0.25
C GLU A 305 -2.31 16.01 -0.07
N SER A 306 -1.51 14.93 -0.25
CA SER A 306 -0.08 15.01 -0.58
C SER A 306 0.36 13.85 -1.49
N GLN A 307 1.51 14.01 -2.13
CA GLN A 307 2.13 12.95 -2.94
C GLN A 307 2.53 11.72 -2.11
N THR A 308 2.74 11.87 -0.82
CA THR A 308 3.03 10.76 0.11
C THR A 308 1.80 9.90 0.43
N LYS A 309 0.60 10.30 -0.03
CA LYS A 309 -0.67 9.57 0.10
C LYS A 309 -1.08 9.22 1.53
N ILE A 310 -0.60 9.98 2.52
CA ILE A 310 -0.85 9.70 3.94
C ILE A 310 -2.25 10.09 4.41
N LYS A 311 -2.98 10.93 3.64
CA LYS A 311 -4.33 11.37 3.98
C LYS A 311 -5.23 11.42 2.75
N LEU A 312 -6.40 10.77 2.82
CA LEU A 312 -7.38 10.79 1.75
C LEU A 312 -8.20 12.08 1.78
N GLY A 313 -8.21 12.79 0.63
CA GLY A 313 -9.03 13.99 0.41
C GLY A 313 -10.33 13.72 -0.35
N SER A 314 -10.42 12.63 -1.13
CA SER A 314 -11.63 12.30 -1.90
C SER A 314 -12.85 12.20 -1.00
N THR A 315 -13.99 12.64 -1.52
CA THR A 315 -15.31 12.55 -0.84
C THR A 315 -16.24 11.55 -1.52
N LEU A 316 -15.94 11.12 -2.76
CA LEU A 316 -16.71 10.19 -3.57
C LEU A 316 -15.96 8.87 -3.79
N MET A 317 -16.68 7.77 -3.99
CA MET A 317 -16.13 6.44 -4.32
C MET A 317 -15.64 6.33 -5.76
N ALA A 318 -16.16 7.16 -6.64
CA ALA A 318 -15.81 7.29 -8.06
C ALA A 318 -16.19 8.69 -8.52
N PRO A 319 -15.73 9.21 -9.69
CA PRO A 319 -16.04 10.56 -10.17
C PRO A 319 -17.52 10.89 -10.11
N ASP A 320 -18.43 10.06 -10.44
CA ASP A 320 -19.89 10.27 -10.38
C ASP A 320 -20.58 9.28 -9.42
N GLY A 321 -19.83 8.75 -8.46
CA GLY A 321 -20.30 7.72 -7.53
C GLY A 321 -20.92 8.28 -6.26
N ILE A 322 -21.38 7.36 -5.40
CA ILE A 322 -21.87 7.70 -4.06
C ILE A 322 -20.73 8.26 -3.19
N SER A 323 -21.11 9.00 -2.16
CA SER A 323 -20.12 9.53 -1.23
C SER A 323 -19.46 8.39 -0.41
N ILE A 324 -18.16 8.55 -0.08
CA ILE A 324 -17.44 7.65 0.82
C ILE A 324 -18.18 7.53 2.16
N LYS A 325 -18.72 8.65 2.65
CA LYS A 325 -19.49 8.69 3.88
C LYS A 325 -20.74 7.82 3.80
N GLN A 326 -21.47 7.87 2.69
CA GLN A 326 -22.68 7.04 2.49
C GLN A 326 -22.27 5.57 2.36
N PHE A 327 -21.28 5.24 1.53
CA PHE A 327 -20.82 3.87 1.30
C PHE A 327 -20.42 3.17 2.60
N ILE A 328 -19.52 3.79 3.37
CA ILE A 328 -19.08 3.25 4.66
C ILE A 328 -20.23 3.23 5.67
N GLY A 329 -21.06 4.27 5.65
CA GLY A 329 -22.19 4.39 6.58
C GLY A 329 -23.23 3.30 6.41
N ASP A 330 -23.60 3.00 5.18
CA ASP A 330 -24.59 1.96 4.89
C ASP A 330 -24.02 0.58 5.25
N PHE A 331 -22.76 0.28 4.90
CA PHE A 331 -22.08 -0.95 5.29
C PHE A 331 -22.03 -1.13 6.82
N ILE A 332 -21.59 -0.11 7.56
CA ILE A 332 -21.45 -0.22 9.02
C ILE A 332 -22.81 -0.39 9.69
N LYS A 333 -23.85 0.36 9.25
CA LYS A 333 -25.19 0.24 9.81
C LYS A 333 -25.76 -1.16 9.66
N GLU A 334 -25.54 -1.77 8.49
CA GLU A 334 -26.06 -3.09 8.19
C GLU A 334 -25.24 -4.18 8.90
N GLU A 335 -23.94 -4.24 8.62
CA GLU A 335 -23.09 -5.35 9.03
C GLU A 335 -22.76 -5.32 10.53
N VAL A 336 -22.44 -4.16 11.12
CA VAL A 336 -22.16 -4.07 12.55
C VAL A 336 -23.42 -4.31 13.37
N TYR A 337 -24.57 -3.76 12.95
CA TYR A 337 -25.83 -4.01 13.64
C TYR A 337 -26.20 -5.51 13.61
N HIS A 338 -26.12 -6.12 12.43
CA HIS A 338 -26.38 -7.56 12.26
C HIS A 338 -25.41 -8.40 13.10
N TYR A 339 -24.13 -8.05 13.11
CA TYR A 339 -23.12 -8.76 13.89
C TYR A 339 -23.43 -8.69 15.39
N LEU A 340 -23.73 -7.51 15.93
CA LEU A 340 -24.11 -7.34 17.35
C LEU A 340 -25.37 -8.12 17.70
N TYR A 341 -26.34 -8.16 16.79
CA TYR A 341 -27.61 -8.88 17.00
C TYR A 341 -27.41 -10.40 17.02
N THR A 342 -26.52 -10.91 16.20
CA THR A 342 -26.27 -12.38 16.05
C THR A 342 -25.23 -12.91 17.05
N HIS A 343 -24.42 -12.06 17.68
CA HIS A 343 -23.36 -12.41 18.62
C HIS A 343 -23.61 -11.76 20.00
N ALA A 344 -24.68 -12.19 20.67
CA ALA A 344 -25.14 -11.57 21.92
C ALA A 344 -24.07 -11.54 23.01
N ASP A 345 -23.29 -12.62 23.17
CA ASP A 345 -22.22 -12.71 24.17
C ASP A 345 -21.15 -11.62 23.93
N MET A 346 -20.74 -11.43 22.67
CA MET A 346 -19.81 -10.38 22.32
C MET A 346 -20.41 -8.98 22.51
N ALA A 347 -21.67 -8.80 22.14
CA ALA A 347 -22.36 -7.52 22.33
C ALA A 347 -22.42 -7.15 23.82
N GLU A 348 -22.63 -8.12 24.73
CA GLU A 348 -22.59 -7.89 26.18
C GLU A 348 -21.19 -7.47 26.65
N VAL A 349 -20.12 -8.13 26.18
CA VAL A 349 -18.74 -7.75 26.52
C VAL A 349 -18.43 -6.35 26.03
N LEU A 350 -18.80 -6.01 24.80
CA LEU A 350 -18.66 -4.66 24.24
C LEU A 350 -19.42 -3.62 25.06
N TYR A 351 -20.67 -3.91 25.46
CA TYR A 351 -21.46 -3.05 26.33
C TYR A 351 -20.73 -2.76 27.65
N ASN A 352 -20.24 -3.80 28.32
CA ASN A 352 -19.54 -3.67 29.60
C ASN A 352 -18.24 -2.87 29.48
N LYS A 353 -17.47 -3.03 28.38
CA LYS A 353 -16.29 -2.20 28.07
C LYS A 353 -16.68 -0.72 27.93
N MET A 354 -17.75 -0.41 27.22
CA MET A 354 -18.22 0.97 27.06
C MET A 354 -18.75 1.57 28.36
N ILE A 355 -19.38 0.80 29.24
CA ILE A 355 -19.73 1.24 30.59
C ILE A 355 -18.48 1.56 31.39
N LYS A 356 -17.43 0.68 31.35
CA LYS A 356 -16.13 0.92 32.00
C LYS A 356 -15.52 2.24 31.49
N ASN A 357 -15.46 2.46 30.17
CA ASN A 357 -14.96 3.70 29.59
C ASN A 357 -15.73 4.95 30.07
N ARG A 358 -17.06 4.86 30.13
CA ARG A 358 -17.91 5.93 30.63
C ARG A 358 -17.65 6.26 32.11
N LEU A 359 -17.47 5.26 32.95
CA LEU A 359 -17.16 5.41 34.38
C LEU A 359 -15.79 6.05 34.57
N ARG A 360 -14.77 5.59 33.84
CA ARG A 360 -13.41 6.21 33.83
C ARG A 360 -13.50 7.69 33.46
N ARG A 361 -14.18 8.03 32.36
CA ARG A 361 -14.35 9.42 31.93
C ARG A 361 -15.05 10.32 32.95
N LYS A 362 -15.91 9.74 33.80
CA LYS A 362 -16.61 10.46 34.89
C LYS A 362 -15.81 10.46 36.20
N GLY A 363 -14.62 9.84 36.23
CA GLY A 363 -13.84 9.73 37.47
C GLY A 363 -14.50 8.86 38.55
N GLN A 364 -15.29 7.88 38.15
CA GLN A 364 -16.00 6.97 39.06
C GLN A 364 -15.24 5.64 39.27
N ILE A 365 -14.26 5.34 38.47
CA ILE A 365 -13.26 4.27 38.59
C ILE A 365 -11.93 4.71 38.00
#